data_047000bcaef1166a5991f4faaee55217
#
_entry.id   047000bcaef1166a5991f4faaee55217
#
_cell.length_a   1.000
_cell.length_b   1.000
_cell.length_c   1.000
_cell.angle_alpha   90.00
_cell.angle_beta   90.00
_cell.angle_gamma   90.00
#
_symmetry.space_group_name_H-M   'P 1'
#
loop_
_entity.id
_entity.type
_entity.pdbx_description
1 polymer ?
#
loop_
_entity_poly.entity_id
_entity_poly.type
_entity_poly.pdbx_seq_one_letter_code
_entity_poly.pdbx_strand_id
1 'polypeptide(L)'
;MDKIKLQTKGQEANTYSIHYSCDGFYDGGAVAPTICCIALTNLKSGELHTFALHNYVIEGKCLIEAEKQLLTDFVNFYNNLKNPIFVHWRMNGSEFGFKAINARCENYGIYNLSFLNIKTIDLDFYIYVSLNEALKRCDCSNPYILYGKDEVYYFNKRNYNAIRLSTESKSLGINNILKLIIKDKVDVDLFEEDVF
;
A
#
# COMPACT_ATOMS: atom_id res chain seq x y z
N MET A 1 8.98 -0.72 18.72
CA MET A 1 7.55 -0.31 18.87
C MET A 1 7.39 1.12 19.38
N ASP A 2 8.08 1.58 20.43
CA ASP A 2 7.94 2.95 20.99
C ASP A 2 8.19 4.07 19.98
N LYS A 3 9.13 3.89 19.05
CA LYS A 3 9.39 4.85 17.98
C LYS A 3 8.17 5.06 17.07
N ILE A 4 7.42 4.00 16.77
CA ILE A 4 6.19 4.08 15.96
C ILE A 4 5.15 4.90 16.70
N LYS A 5 4.91 4.59 17.98
CA LYS A 5 3.95 5.33 18.83
C LYS A 5 4.32 6.82 18.93
N LEU A 6 5.60 7.11 19.13
CA LEU A 6 6.07 8.50 19.21
C LEU A 6 5.87 9.26 17.91
N GLN A 7 6.08 8.60 16.77
CA GLN A 7 5.93 9.22 15.45
C GLN A 7 4.47 9.46 15.06
N THR A 8 3.54 8.62 15.54
CA THR A 8 2.10 8.72 15.20
C THR A 8 1.30 9.51 16.22
N LYS A 9 1.82 9.70 17.44
CA LYS A 9 1.13 10.41 18.54
C LYS A 9 0.74 11.83 18.16
N GLY A 10 -0.56 12.13 18.21
CA GLY A 10 -1.12 13.41 17.84
C GLY A 10 -1.13 13.70 16.32
N GLN A 11 -0.77 12.69 15.49
CA GLN A 11 -0.75 12.77 14.03
C GLN A 11 -1.72 11.76 13.38
N GLU A 12 -2.61 11.15 14.17
CA GLU A 12 -3.47 10.06 13.70
C GLU A 12 -4.37 10.48 12.52
N ALA A 13 -4.78 11.75 12.49
CA ALA A 13 -5.59 12.30 11.40
C ALA A 13 -4.81 12.45 10.07
N ASN A 14 -3.48 12.57 10.15
CA ASN A 14 -2.58 12.71 9.00
C ASN A 14 -1.79 11.43 8.72
N THR A 15 -2.06 10.35 9.46
CA THR A 15 -1.40 9.05 9.29
C THR A 15 -2.28 8.13 8.47
N TYR A 16 -1.69 7.55 7.42
CA TYR A 16 -2.36 6.63 6.51
C TYR A 16 -1.55 5.36 6.36
N SER A 17 -2.15 4.20 6.54
CA SER A 17 -1.57 2.96 6.04
C SER A 17 -1.77 2.90 4.52
N ILE A 18 -0.71 2.55 3.79
CA ILE A 18 -0.73 2.47 2.33
C ILE A 18 -0.26 1.10 1.87
N HIS A 19 -0.94 0.56 0.87
CA HIS A 19 -0.49 -0.57 0.08
C HIS A 19 -0.83 -0.35 -1.39
N TYR A 20 -0.05 -0.97 -2.29
CA TYR A 20 -0.35 -0.95 -3.72
C TYR A 20 -0.10 -2.32 -4.34
N SER A 21 -0.71 -2.55 -5.50
CA SER A 21 -0.51 -3.74 -6.33
C SER A 21 -0.15 -3.33 -7.75
N CYS A 22 0.69 -4.12 -8.40
CA CYS A 22 1.15 -3.93 -9.76
C CYS A 22 1.26 -5.28 -10.50
N ASP A 23 1.47 -5.24 -11.81
CA ASP A 23 1.57 -6.42 -12.67
C ASP A 23 2.95 -7.11 -12.65
N GLY A 24 3.91 -6.59 -11.90
CA GLY A 24 5.27 -7.12 -11.78
C GLY A 24 6.16 -6.33 -10.84
N PHE A 25 7.44 -6.66 -10.81
CA PHE A 25 8.45 -5.91 -10.07
C PHE A 25 9.10 -4.85 -10.96
N TYR A 26 9.48 -3.72 -10.35
CA TYR A 26 10.25 -2.67 -11.02
C TYR A 26 11.74 -3.00 -10.94
N ASP A 27 12.37 -3.22 -12.07
CA ASP A 27 13.81 -3.56 -12.19
C ASP A 27 14.71 -2.34 -12.40
N GLY A 28 14.14 -1.13 -12.36
CA GLY A 28 14.85 0.12 -12.66
C GLY A 28 14.97 0.42 -14.16
N GLY A 29 14.35 -0.40 -15.01
CA GLY A 29 14.32 -0.22 -16.46
C GLY A 29 13.46 0.97 -16.91
N ALA A 30 13.40 1.19 -18.23
CA ALA A 30 12.67 2.30 -18.84
C ALA A 30 11.14 2.22 -18.64
N VAL A 31 10.60 1.03 -18.37
CA VAL A 31 9.17 0.80 -18.21
C VAL A 31 8.90 0.25 -16.81
N ALA A 32 8.30 1.08 -15.98
CA ALA A 32 7.82 0.64 -14.67
C ALA A 32 6.57 -0.27 -14.82
N PRO A 33 6.32 -1.19 -13.86
CA PRO A 33 5.15 -2.07 -13.89
C PRO A 33 3.85 -1.27 -13.84
N THR A 34 2.80 -1.83 -14.45
CA THR A 34 1.45 -1.22 -14.43
C THR A 34 0.90 -1.21 -13.01
N ILE A 35 0.49 -0.05 -12.54
CA ILE A 35 -0.13 0.08 -11.22
C ILE A 35 -1.60 -0.34 -11.30
N CYS A 36 -1.96 -1.37 -10.55
CA CYS A 36 -3.30 -1.95 -10.57
C CYS A 36 -4.23 -1.31 -9.56
N CYS A 37 -3.70 -1.01 -8.37
CA CYS A 37 -4.46 -0.42 -7.28
C CYS A 37 -3.51 0.26 -6.28
N ILE A 38 -3.93 1.39 -5.72
CA ILE A 38 -3.34 2.03 -4.55
C ILE A 38 -4.47 2.23 -3.54
N ALA A 39 -4.29 1.75 -2.32
CA ALA A 39 -5.26 1.89 -1.23
C ALA A 39 -4.61 2.52 0.00
N LEU A 40 -5.31 3.49 0.60
CA LEU A 40 -4.89 4.17 1.83
C LEU A 40 -6.02 4.09 2.86
N THR A 41 -5.65 3.78 4.10
CA THR A 41 -6.61 3.78 5.22
C THR A 41 -6.16 4.79 6.26
N ASN A 42 -7.00 5.77 6.57
CA ASN A 42 -6.70 6.77 7.59
C ASN A 42 -6.69 6.15 8.99
N LEU A 43 -5.66 6.44 9.79
CA LEU A 43 -5.51 5.85 11.11
C LEU A 43 -6.62 6.29 12.08
N LYS A 44 -7.02 7.56 12.04
CA LYS A 44 -8.02 8.13 12.96
C LYS A 44 -9.44 7.73 12.59
N SER A 45 -9.85 8.00 11.35
CA SER A 45 -11.23 7.78 10.89
C SER A 45 -11.49 6.32 10.47
N GLY A 46 -10.47 5.59 10.05
CA GLY A 46 -10.62 4.29 9.38
C GLY A 46 -11.12 4.41 7.94
N GLU A 47 -11.24 5.62 7.40
CA GLU A 47 -11.68 5.86 6.03
C GLU A 47 -10.70 5.28 5.04
N LEU A 48 -11.23 4.53 4.07
CA LEU A 48 -10.48 3.89 3.00
C LEU A 48 -10.61 4.69 1.71
N HIS A 49 -9.48 5.09 1.14
CA HIS A 49 -9.36 5.73 -0.17
C HIS A 49 -8.73 4.74 -1.15
N THR A 50 -9.39 4.49 -2.27
CA THR A 50 -8.96 3.49 -3.25
C THR A 50 -8.89 4.08 -4.65
N PHE A 51 -7.75 3.91 -5.30
CA PHE A 51 -7.48 4.24 -6.69
C PHE A 51 -7.17 2.93 -7.41
N ALA A 52 -8.09 2.43 -8.24
CA ALA A 52 -7.98 1.09 -8.81
C ALA A 52 -8.36 1.07 -10.29
N LEU A 53 -7.61 0.30 -11.09
CA LEU A 53 -7.94 0.05 -12.51
C LEU A 53 -9.39 -0.40 -12.69
N HIS A 54 -9.87 -1.25 -11.77
CA HIS A 54 -11.24 -1.76 -11.78
C HIS A 54 -12.28 -0.66 -11.99
N ASN A 55 -12.15 0.45 -11.25
CA ASN A 55 -13.13 1.53 -11.25
C ASN A 55 -13.27 2.19 -12.63
N TYR A 56 -12.15 2.37 -13.32
CA TYR A 56 -12.11 3.07 -14.61
C TYR A 56 -12.37 2.15 -15.81
N VAL A 57 -11.96 0.88 -15.68
CA VAL A 57 -12.26 -0.13 -16.73
C VAL A 57 -13.74 -0.42 -16.82
N ILE A 58 -14.48 -0.49 -15.71
CA ILE A 58 -15.94 -0.65 -15.74
C ILE A 58 -16.66 0.58 -16.32
N GLU A 59 -16.02 1.75 -16.31
CA GLU A 59 -16.49 2.97 -16.98
C GLU A 59 -16.19 2.97 -18.49
N GLY A 60 -15.57 1.92 -19.02
CA GLY A 60 -15.29 1.74 -20.44
C GLY A 60 -13.94 2.29 -20.90
N LYS A 61 -13.05 2.73 -19.99
CA LYS A 61 -11.70 3.17 -20.36
C LYS A 61 -10.81 1.99 -20.75
N CYS A 62 -9.93 2.18 -21.71
CA CYS A 62 -8.87 1.22 -21.98
C CYS A 62 -7.86 1.18 -20.82
N LEU A 63 -7.01 0.15 -20.76
CA LEU A 63 -6.09 -0.06 -19.65
C LEU A 63 -5.14 1.14 -19.41
N ILE A 64 -4.61 1.72 -20.48
CA ILE A 64 -3.70 2.87 -20.43
C ILE A 64 -4.41 4.11 -19.86
N GLU A 65 -5.62 4.39 -20.31
CA GLU A 65 -6.43 5.51 -19.83
C GLU A 65 -6.87 5.31 -18.39
N ALA A 66 -7.24 4.07 -18.02
CA ALA A 66 -7.63 3.71 -16.67
C ALA A 66 -6.47 3.89 -15.68
N GLU A 67 -5.27 3.44 -16.04
CA GLU A 67 -4.09 3.62 -15.19
C GLU A 67 -3.67 5.08 -15.07
N LYS A 68 -3.66 5.82 -16.17
CA LYS A 68 -3.36 7.26 -16.14
C LYS A 68 -4.33 8.00 -15.22
N GLN A 69 -5.62 7.67 -15.28
CA GLN A 69 -6.63 8.29 -14.42
C GLN A 69 -6.42 7.91 -12.95
N LEU A 70 -6.17 6.62 -12.67
CA LEU A 70 -5.85 6.12 -11.33
C LEU A 70 -4.71 6.92 -10.70
N LEU A 71 -3.60 7.07 -11.43
CA LEU A 71 -2.42 7.80 -10.95
C LEU A 71 -2.70 9.29 -10.80
N THR A 72 -3.44 9.90 -11.72
CA THR A 72 -3.83 11.31 -11.63
C THR A 72 -4.67 11.58 -10.38
N ASP A 73 -5.67 10.74 -10.12
CA ASP A 73 -6.55 10.89 -8.98
C ASP A 73 -5.82 10.64 -7.66
N PHE A 74 -4.91 9.65 -7.63
CA PHE A 74 -4.05 9.42 -6.48
C PHE A 74 -3.14 10.62 -6.19
N VAL A 75 -2.50 11.20 -7.22
CA VAL A 75 -1.62 12.37 -7.06
C VAL A 75 -2.41 13.60 -6.60
N ASN A 76 -3.62 13.81 -7.14
CA ASN A 76 -4.51 14.88 -6.70
C ASN A 76 -4.92 14.70 -5.24
N PHE A 77 -5.27 13.49 -4.83
CA PHE A 77 -5.56 13.17 -3.43
C PHE A 77 -4.35 13.44 -2.54
N TYR A 78 -3.18 12.92 -2.92
CA TYR A 78 -1.93 13.10 -2.19
C TYR A 78 -1.58 14.58 -1.98
N ASN A 79 -1.69 15.41 -3.02
CA ASN A 79 -1.35 16.83 -2.97
C ASN A 79 -2.29 17.65 -2.05
N ASN A 80 -3.46 17.11 -1.69
CA ASN A 80 -4.38 17.72 -0.74
C ASN A 80 -4.10 17.28 0.71
N LEU A 81 -3.22 16.30 0.95
CA LEU A 81 -2.86 15.87 2.29
C LEU A 81 -1.90 16.87 2.94
N LYS A 82 -2.06 17.10 4.24
CA LYS A 82 -1.20 17.99 5.01
C LYS A 82 -0.17 17.19 5.80
N ASN A 83 1.10 17.22 5.38
CA ASN A 83 2.20 16.53 6.04
C ASN A 83 1.87 15.06 6.38
N PRO A 84 1.48 14.24 5.40
CA PRO A 84 1.06 12.87 5.66
C PRO A 84 2.23 12.02 6.20
N ILE A 85 1.87 11.06 7.07
CA ILE A 85 2.75 9.97 7.49
C ILE A 85 2.21 8.71 6.83
N PHE A 86 3.01 8.06 5.99
CA PHE A 86 2.63 6.80 5.36
C PHE A 86 3.22 5.62 6.10
N VAL A 87 2.36 4.73 6.57
CA VAL A 87 2.72 3.47 7.19
C VAL A 87 2.53 2.37 6.16
N HIS A 88 3.57 1.60 5.92
CA HIS A 88 3.60 0.63 4.83
C HIS A 88 4.37 -0.64 5.20
N TRP A 89 4.43 -1.57 4.27
CA TRP A 89 5.20 -2.81 4.33
C TRP A 89 6.12 -2.90 3.12
N ARG A 90 7.44 -2.74 3.31
CA ARG A 90 8.50 -2.85 2.27
C ARG A 90 8.34 -1.93 1.05
N MET A 91 7.66 -0.78 1.16
CA MET A 91 7.49 0.11 0.01
C MET A 91 8.66 1.07 -0.23
N ASN A 92 9.72 1.03 0.58
CA ASN A 92 10.94 1.81 0.39
C ASN A 92 11.98 1.09 -0.49
N GLY A 93 11.69 -0.12 -0.98
CA GLY A 93 12.57 -0.89 -1.83
C GLY A 93 12.81 -0.27 -3.21
N SER A 94 13.82 -0.81 -3.94
CA SER A 94 14.11 -0.39 -5.32
C SER A 94 13.12 -0.97 -6.32
N GLU A 95 12.65 -2.19 -6.08
CA GLU A 95 11.86 -2.98 -7.02
C GLU A 95 10.36 -2.91 -6.76
N PHE A 96 9.97 -2.48 -5.58
CA PHE A 96 8.59 -2.40 -5.15
C PHE A 96 8.38 -1.18 -4.25
N GLY A 97 7.32 -0.41 -4.49
CA GLY A 97 6.91 0.69 -3.63
C GLY A 97 6.93 2.05 -4.30
N PHE A 98 7.30 3.07 -3.54
CA PHE A 98 7.20 4.47 -3.96
C PHE A 98 7.99 4.80 -5.22
N LYS A 99 9.14 4.16 -5.44
CA LYS A 99 9.94 4.36 -6.66
C LYS A 99 9.21 3.87 -7.90
N ALA A 100 8.57 2.69 -7.84
CA ALA A 100 7.80 2.15 -8.96
C ALA A 100 6.60 3.05 -9.28
N ILE A 101 5.86 3.51 -8.26
CA ILE A 101 4.74 4.44 -8.44
C ILE A 101 5.22 5.75 -9.08
N ASN A 102 6.32 6.32 -8.58
CA ASN A 102 6.87 7.57 -9.12
C ASN A 102 7.30 7.42 -10.58
N ALA A 103 8.07 6.37 -10.90
CA ALA A 103 8.50 6.09 -12.27
C ALA A 103 7.30 5.92 -13.22
N ARG A 104 6.23 5.26 -12.74
CA ARG A 104 5.02 5.11 -13.56
C ARG A 104 4.27 6.43 -13.76
N CYS A 105 4.22 7.28 -12.75
CA CYS A 105 3.69 8.64 -12.88
C CYS A 105 4.48 9.45 -13.92
N GLU A 106 5.81 9.40 -13.88
CA GLU A 106 6.69 10.06 -14.84
C GLU A 106 6.45 9.60 -16.28
N ASN A 107 6.22 8.29 -16.49
CA ASN A 107 5.88 7.74 -17.80
C ASN A 107 4.58 8.34 -18.41
N TYR A 108 3.69 8.83 -17.57
CA TYR A 108 2.47 9.52 -17.99
C TYR A 108 2.56 11.04 -17.96
N GLY A 109 3.73 11.61 -17.66
CA GLY A 109 3.92 13.05 -17.54
C GLY A 109 3.29 13.64 -16.28
N ILE A 110 3.14 12.85 -15.21
CA ILE A 110 2.59 13.27 -13.92
C ILE A 110 3.77 13.56 -12.99
N TYR A 111 4.16 14.83 -12.82
CA TYR A 111 5.41 15.22 -12.16
C TYR A 111 5.25 15.79 -10.74
N ASN A 112 4.04 15.96 -10.24
CA ASN A 112 3.79 16.61 -8.95
C ASN A 112 3.84 15.66 -7.76
N LEU A 113 4.45 14.49 -7.91
CA LEU A 113 4.58 13.51 -6.86
C LEU A 113 6.03 13.45 -6.39
N SER A 114 6.31 13.85 -5.16
CA SER A 114 7.62 13.69 -4.55
C SER A 114 7.51 12.87 -3.29
N PHE A 115 7.71 11.56 -3.40
CA PHE A 115 7.85 10.68 -2.25
C PHE A 115 9.19 10.84 -1.51
N LEU A 116 10.14 11.59 -2.07
CA LEU A 116 11.48 11.78 -1.49
C LEU A 116 11.45 12.48 -0.13
N ASN A 117 10.42 13.29 0.13
CA ASN A 117 10.26 14.05 1.37
C ASN A 117 9.08 13.57 2.23
N ILE A 118 8.46 12.43 1.91
CA ILE A 118 7.36 11.88 2.69
C ILE A 118 7.92 11.20 3.95
N LYS A 119 7.30 11.51 5.08
CA LYS A 119 7.55 10.77 6.30
C LYS A 119 6.93 9.39 6.19
N THR A 120 7.75 8.34 6.24
CA THR A 120 7.29 6.95 6.16
C THR A 120 7.67 6.16 7.40
N ILE A 121 6.84 5.16 7.70
CA ILE A 121 7.09 4.13 8.71
C ILE A 121 6.95 2.78 8.01
N ASP A 122 8.05 2.04 7.88
CA ASP A 122 8.04 0.68 7.35
C ASP A 122 7.88 -0.31 8.50
N LEU A 123 6.74 -0.98 8.56
CA LEU A 123 6.46 -1.94 9.63
C LEU A 123 7.31 -3.22 9.52
N ASP A 124 7.80 -3.56 8.33
CA ASP A 124 8.69 -4.71 8.13
C ASP A 124 9.99 -4.58 8.95
N PHE A 125 10.48 -3.37 9.23
CA PHE A 125 11.64 -3.15 10.12
C PHE A 125 11.38 -3.49 11.59
N TYR A 126 10.13 -3.66 11.97
CA TYR A 126 9.73 -3.94 13.35
C TYR A 126 9.10 -5.32 13.50
N ILE A 127 8.67 -5.90 12.38
CA ILE A 127 7.95 -7.17 12.30
C ILE A 127 8.61 -7.99 11.20
N TYR A 128 9.51 -8.89 11.57
CA TYR A 128 10.40 -9.63 10.66
C TYR A 128 9.76 -10.81 9.93
N VAL A 129 8.46 -10.73 9.61
CA VAL A 129 7.74 -11.74 8.83
C VAL A 129 7.11 -11.11 7.59
N SER A 130 6.60 -11.91 6.65
CA SER A 130 5.88 -11.37 5.49
C SER A 130 4.58 -10.65 5.92
N LEU A 131 4.10 -9.70 5.09
CA LEU A 131 2.84 -9.01 5.37
C LEU A 131 1.69 -10.00 5.60
N ASN A 132 1.55 -11.01 4.74
CA ASN A 132 0.45 -11.99 4.86
C ASN A 132 0.55 -12.80 6.16
N GLU A 133 1.75 -13.10 6.60
CA GLU A 133 1.97 -13.78 7.88
C GLU A 133 1.66 -12.86 9.07
N ALA A 134 2.11 -11.62 9.03
CA ALA A 134 1.78 -10.64 10.06
C ALA A 134 0.26 -10.42 10.19
N LEU A 135 -0.44 -10.34 9.05
CA LEU A 135 -1.90 -10.20 9.04
C LEU A 135 -2.60 -11.41 9.68
N LYS A 136 -2.09 -12.63 9.46
CA LYS A 136 -2.63 -13.84 10.09
C LYS A 136 -2.37 -13.83 11.59
N ARG A 137 -1.13 -13.61 12.03
CA ARG A 137 -0.74 -13.63 13.45
C ARG A 137 -1.46 -12.56 14.27
N CYS A 138 -1.78 -11.41 13.66
CA CYS A 138 -2.55 -10.34 14.29
C CYS A 138 -4.08 -10.48 14.14
N ASP A 139 -4.58 -11.58 13.60
CA ASP A 139 -6.00 -11.78 13.31
C ASP A 139 -6.63 -10.65 12.45
N CYS A 140 -5.81 -10.12 11.54
CA CYS A 140 -6.18 -9.04 10.61
C CYS A 140 -6.33 -9.54 9.16
N SER A 141 -6.24 -10.84 8.94
CA SER A 141 -6.37 -11.46 7.62
C SER A 141 -7.85 -11.61 7.22
N ASN A 142 -8.10 -11.64 5.91
CA ASN A 142 -9.41 -11.97 5.36
C ASN A 142 -9.26 -12.73 4.03
N PRO A 143 -10.34 -13.34 3.49
CA PRO A 143 -10.26 -14.20 2.31
C PRO A 143 -9.93 -13.48 1.00
N TYR A 144 -9.95 -12.16 0.95
CA TYR A 144 -9.63 -11.38 -0.26
C TYR A 144 -8.13 -11.13 -0.42
N ILE A 145 -7.31 -11.38 0.62
CA ILE A 145 -5.86 -11.13 0.57
C ILE A 145 -5.19 -12.14 -0.35
N LEU A 146 -4.59 -11.64 -1.42
CA LEU A 146 -3.83 -12.41 -2.40
C LEU A 146 -2.32 -12.33 -2.13
N TYR A 147 -1.58 -13.37 -2.50
CA TYR A 147 -0.13 -13.26 -2.63
C TYR A 147 0.25 -12.49 -3.91
N GLY A 148 1.44 -11.91 -3.96
CA GLY A 148 1.86 -11.13 -5.12
C GLY A 148 1.78 -11.89 -6.45
N LYS A 149 2.15 -13.19 -6.46
CA LYS A 149 2.02 -14.06 -7.64
C LYS A 149 0.57 -14.24 -8.11
N ASP A 150 -0.39 -14.25 -7.17
CA ASP A 150 -1.80 -14.38 -7.48
C ASP A 150 -2.35 -13.05 -8.03
N GLU A 151 -1.85 -11.91 -7.54
CA GLU A 151 -2.20 -10.59 -8.10
C GLU A 151 -1.79 -10.48 -9.57
N VAL A 152 -0.56 -10.94 -9.92
CA VAL A 152 -0.10 -11.02 -11.32
C VAL A 152 -0.99 -11.97 -12.15
N TYR A 153 -1.37 -13.12 -11.59
CA TYR A 153 -2.28 -14.05 -12.26
C TYR A 153 -3.63 -13.39 -12.55
N TYR A 154 -4.23 -12.72 -11.55
CA TYR A 154 -5.52 -12.03 -11.72
C TYR A 154 -5.42 -10.83 -12.67
N PHE A 155 -4.28 -10.14 -12.72
CA PHE A 155 -4.03 -9.10 -13.71
C PHE A 155 -4.12 -9.66 -15.14
N ASN A 156 -3.42 -10.76 -15.40
CA ASN A 156 -3.45 -11.44 -16.70
C ASN A 156 -4.84 -11.97 -17.08
N LYS A 157 -5.67 -12.28 -16.08
CA LYS A 157 -7.09 -12.65 -16.27
C LYS A 157 -8.03 -11.43 -16.35
N ARG A 158 -7.50 -10.21 -16.30
CA ARG A 158 -8.27 -8.95 -16.27
C ARG A 158 -9.28 -8.87 -15.12
N ASN A 159 -9.05 -9.62 -14.06
CA ASN A 159 -9.87 -9.55 -12.85
C ASN A 159 -9.32 -8.50 -11.88
N TYR A 160 -9.40 -7.25 -12.30
CA TYR A 160 -8.91 -6.10 -11.51
C TYR A 160 -9.68 -5.90 -10.20
N ASN A 161 -10.91 -6.42 -10.10
CA ASN A 161 -11.68 -6.37 -8.87
C ASN A 161 -11.06 -7.23 -7.76
N ALA A 162 -10.56 -8.43 -8.07
CA ALA A 162 -9.88 -9.27 -7.09
C ALA A 162 -8.62 -8.58 -6.55
N ILE A 163 -7.85 -7.92 -7.43
CA ILE A 163 -6.65 -7.16 -7.05
C ILE A 163 -7.03 -5.97 -6.15
N ARG A 164 -8.07 -5.21 -6.53
CA ARG A 164 -8.59 -4.10 -5.71
C ARG A 164 -8.95 -4.56 -4.30
N LEU A 165 -9.75 -5.62 -4.17
CA LEU A 165 -10.16 -6.16 -2.87
C LEU A 165 -8.96 -6.61 -2.03
N SER A 166 -7.95 -7.23 -2.66
CA SER A 166 -6.71 -7.62 -1.98
C SER A 166 -5.94 -6.40 -1.45
N THR A 167 -5.76 -5.39 -2.29
CA THR A 167 -5.01 -4.17 -1.93
C THR A 167 -5.69 -3.39 -0.81
N GLU A 168 -7.01 -3.24 -0.89
CA GLU A 168 -7.83 -2.64 0.16
C GLU A 168 -7.70 -3.39 1.49
N SER A 169 -7.81 -4.72 1.43
CA SER A 169 -7.69 -5.59 2.60
C SER A 169 -6.32 -5.51 3.25
N LYS A 170 -5.24 -5.43 2.46
CA LYS A 170 -3.88 -5.25 2.97
C LYS A 170 -3.69 -3.88 3.62
N SER A 171 -4.20 -2.81 3.00
CA SER A 171 -4.15 -1.46 3.59
C SER A 171 -4.90 -1.41 4.93
N LEU A 172 -6.11 -1.96 5.00
CA LEU A 172 -6.90 -2.08 6.23
C LEU A 172 -6.17 -2.92 7.28
N GLY A 173 -5.57 -4.04 6.87
CA GLY A 173 -4.81 -4.93 7.75
C GLY A 173 -3.58 -4.23 8.35
N ILE A 174 -2.79 -3.51 7.55
CA ILE A 174 -1.66 -2.69 8.03
C ILE A 174 -2.15 -1.65 9.06
N ASN A 175 -3.30 -0.99 8.79
CA ASN A 175 -3.89 -0.04 9.71
C ASN A 175 -4.29 -0.67 11.05
N ASN A 176 -4.84 -1.89 11.01
CA ASN A 176 -5.22 -2.63 12.22
C ASN A 176 -3.99 -3.07 13.02
N ILE A 177 -2.94 -3.60 12.37
CA ILE A 177 -1.66 -3.90 13.02
C ILE A 177 -1.10 -2.64 13.70
N LEU A 178 -1.09 -1.51 13.00
CA LEU A 178 -0.62 -0.23 13.58
C LEU A 178 -1.44 0.15 14.82
N LYS A 179 -2.77 0.00 14.79
CA LYS A 179 -3.63 0.25 15.95
C LYS A 179 -3.33 -0.68 17.13
N LEU A 180 -3.02 -1.94 16.85
CA LEU A 180 -2.59 -2.90 17.89
C LEU A 180 -1.26 -2.50 18.51
N ILE A 181 -0.28 -2.09 17.69
CA ILE A 181 1.02 -1.57 18.17
C ILE A 181 0.82 -0.35 19.08
N ILE A 182 0.00 0.62 18.65
CA ILE A 182 -0.26 1.84 19.43
C ILE A 182 -0.91 1.52 20.79
N LYS A 183 -1.74 0.47 20.85
CA LYS A 183 -2.45 0.03 22.07
C LYS A 183 -1.66 -0.96 22.93
N ASP A 184 -0.39 -1.23 22.63
CA ASP A 184 0.41 -2.26 23.31
C ASP A 184 -0.22 -3.67 23.29
N LYS A 185 -0.93 -4.00 22.21
CA LYS A 185 -1.59 -5.28 22.02
C LYS A 185 -0.87 -6.22 21.07
N VAL A 186 0.28 -5.83 20.56
CA VAL A 186 1.16 -6.67 19.75
C VAL A 186 2.27 -7.13 20.67
N ASP A 187 2.30 -8.43 20.94
CA ASP A 187 3.44 -9.06 21.56
C ASP A 187 4.53 -9.24 20.51
N VAL A 188 5.74 -8.76 20.80
CA VAL A 188 6.89 -8.90 19.89
C VAL A 188 7.22 -10.38 19.68
N ASP A 189 7.01 -11.20 20.71
CA ASP A 189 7.23 -12.65 20.68
C ASP A 189 6.35 -13.37 19.65
N LEU A 190 5.23 -12.76 19.23
CA LEU A 190 4.40 -13.27 18.12
C LEU A 190 5.12 -13.29 16.77
N PHE A 191 6.23 -12.55 16.64
CA PHE A 191 6.96 -12.40 15.38
C PHE A 191 8.39 -12.97 15.45
N GLU A 192 8.82 -13.49 16.60
CA GLU A 192 10.05 -14.28 16.63
C GLU A 192 9.80 -15.58 15.84
N GLU A 193 10.62 -15.80 14.81
CA GLU A 193 10.62 -17.07 14.11
C GLU A 193 11.03 -18.16 15.12
N ASP A 194 10.28 -19.28 15.15
CA ASP A 194 10.77 -20.51 15.74
C ASP A 194 12.06 -20.88 15.01
N VAL A 195 13.20 -20.41 15.52
CA VAL A 195 14.53 -20.82 15.07
C VAL A 195 14.75 -22.26 15.55
N PHE A 196 14.31 -23.20 14.75
CA PHE A 196 14.67 -24.61 14.87
C PHE A 196 15.37 -25.11 13.61
#